data_a86e47ccf6d84c101f4247b1443012ad
#
_entry.id   a86e47ccf6d84c101f4247b1443012ad
#
_cell.length_a   1.000
_cell.length_b   1.000
_cell.length_c   1.000
_cell.angle_alpha   90.00
_cell.angle_beta   90.00
_cell.angle_gamma   90.00
#
_symmetry.space_group_name_H-M   'P 1'
#
loop_
_entity.id
_entity.type
_entity.pdbx_description
1 polymer ?
#
loop_
_entity_poly.entity_id
_entity_poly.type
_entity_poly.pdbx_seq_one_letter_code
_entity_poly.pdbx_strand_id
1 'polypeptide(L)'
;MLRTAAALLISAAVAFPQAPKGWTQSKGYGWVYGKDDEIGALNAINSPELILRALRDVKKGRVYDLGVRVDRTSYKWPGHSPTEILSFRSPEGVKRDQDIGGFVRHPKQLAFHSCALFISDNLGTQIDGLGHITTGADNHWYNGFREAEHGGDFGIRKADADSIPPVIGRAILVDVAAWRGVDALPSNFPIGPKELQATLAAQKMDVTPGDIVFIRTGVLRYWGSTGAGHAKLAQHDSAGLTLAGAVWLVEEKGAVFIGGDTSGVEVGNDPDLPGAVNPVHEYLLIEQGVHLGEFHNLEELSRNKVYRFTYVAMTNRLKGTVAGTAMRPIAIE
;
A
#
# COMPACT_ATOMS: atom_id res chain seq x y z
N MET A 1 48.14 -41.94 -30.37
CA MET A 1 46.81 -41.33 -30.63
C MET A 1 46.37 -40.58 -29.36
N LEU A 2 46.70 -39.30 -29.28
CA LEU A 2 46.23 -38.45 -28.20
C LEU A 2 44.85 -37.89 -28.58
N ARG A 3 43.83 -38.12 -27.74
CA ARG A 3 42.53 -37.50 -27.87
C ARG A 3 42.49 -36.27 -26.97
N THR A 4 42.47 -35.09 -27.58
CA THR A 4 42.28 -33.82 -26.92
C THR A 4 40.80 -33.62 -26.61
N ALA A 5 40.42 -33.61 -25.35
CA ALA A 5 39.07 -33.26 -24.92
C ALA A 5 38.97 -31.73 -24.83
N ALA A 6 38.16 -31.14 -25.68
CA ALA A 6 37.81 -29.70 -25.59
C ALA A 6 36.71 -29.55 -24.54
N ALA A 7 37.02 -28.86 -23.45
CA ALA A 7 36.02 -28.45 -22.44
C ALA A 7 35.26 -27.23 -22.96
N LEU A 8 33.96 -27.39 -23.21
CA LEU A 8 33.04 -26.27 -23.48
C LEU A 8 32.73 -25.55 -22.19
N LEU A 9 33.31 -24.37 -21.99
CA LEU A 9 32.91 -23.44 -20.95
C LEU A 9 31.58 -22.80 -21.34
N ILE A 10 30.47 -23.28 -20.76
CA ILE A 10 29.18 -22.60 -20.84
C ILE A 10 29.22 -21.45 -19.81
N SER A 11 29.48 -20.23 -20.29
CA SER A 11 29.27 -19.04 -19.48
C SER A 11 27.76 -18.84 -19.29
N ALA A 12 27.26 -19.14 -18.12
CA ALA A 12 25.92 -18.74 -17.72
C ALA A 12 25.89 -17.20 -17.63
N ALA A 13 25.32 -16.57 -18.62
CA ALA A 13 25.00 -15.14 -18.55
C ALA A 13 24.03 -14.96 -17.39
N VAL A 14 24.47 -14.28 -16.33
CA VAL A 14 23.58 -13.79 -15.28
C VAL A 14 22.69 -12.77 -15.94
N ALA A 15 21.46 -13.15 -16.28
CA ALA A 15 20.47 -12.22 -16.77
C ALA A 15 20.13 -11.26 -15.62
N PHE A 16 20.62 -10.05 -15.68
CA PHE A 16 20.15 -8.97 -14.83
C PHE A 16 18.66 -8.77 -15.08
N PRO A 17 17.82 -8.62 -14.03
CA PRO A 17 16.41 -8.33 -14.24
C PRO A 17 16.30 -7.06 -15.09
N GLN A 18 15.56 -7.15 -16.17
CA GLN A 18 15.31 -6.00 -17.06
C GLN A 18 14.60 -4.93 -16.23
N ALA A 19 15.07 -3.69 -16.33
CA ALA A 19 14.44 -2.56 -15.64
C ALA A 19 12.95 -2.47 -16.03
N PRO A 20 12.04 -2.19 -15.08
CA PRO A 20 10.62 -2.04 -15.39
C PRO A 20 10.42 -0.89 -16.38
N LYS A 21 9.43 -1.06 -17.26
CA LYS A 21 9.09 -0.02 -18.26
C LYS A 21 8.80 1.30 -17.54
N GLY A 22 9.39 2.37 -18.04
CA GLY A 22 9.20 3.72 -17.52
C GLY A 22 10.19 4.14 -16.45
N TRP A 23 10.78 3.19 -15.69
CA TRP A 23 11.75 3.55 -14.67
C TRP A 23 13.14 3.84 -15.26
N THR A 24 13.78 4.86 -14.69
CA THR A 24 15.18 5.19 -15.00
C THR A 24 15.92 5.44 -13.68
N GLN A 25 17.06 4.78 -13.50
CA GLN A 25 17.89 4.98 -12.31
C GLN A 25 18.25 6.46 -12.14
N SER A 26 18.23 6.92 -10.88
CA SER A 26 18.45 8.31 -10.47
C SER A 26 17.42 9.32 -11.00
N LYS A 27 16.26 8.84 -11.51
CA LYS A 27 15.13 9.68 -11.95
C LYS A 27 13.77 9.12 -11.53
N GLY A 28 13.70 7.83 -11.19
CA GLY A 28 12.44 7.17 -10.86
C GLY A 28 11.52 6.98 -12.07
N TYR A 29 10.22 7.18 -11.87
CA TYR A 29 9.15 6.98 -12.84
C TYR A 29 8.68 8.31 -13.47
N GLY A 30 8.31 9.29 -12.64
CA GLY A 30 7.72 10.54 -13.12
C GLY A 30 6.43 10.33 -13.91
N TRP A 31 6.15 11.22 -14.87
CA TRP A 31 4.95 11.16 -15.73
C TRP A 31 5.25 10.56 -17.11
N VAL A 32 6.01 9.47 -17.14
CA VAL A 32 6.53 8.88 -18.39
C VAL A 32 5.54 8.03 -19.17
N TYR A 33 4.39 7.68 -18.56
CA TYR A 33 3.40 6.79 -19.18
C TYR A 33 2.42 7.51 -20.12
N GLY A 34 2.54 8.83 -20.23
CA GLY A 34 1.74 9.67 -21.13
C GLY A 34 0.68 10.48 -20.38
N LYS A 35 0.20 11.53 -21.06
CA LYS A 35 -0.68 12.56 -20.48
C LYS A 35 -2.04 12.08 -19.96
N ASP A 36 -2.49 10.90 -20.39
CA ASP A 36 -3.78 10.33 -20.00
C ASP A 36 -3.62 9.16 -19.01
N ASP A 37 -2.38 8.89 -18.55
CA ASP A 37 -2.12 7.81 -17.61
C ASP A 37 -2.68 8.14 -16.22
N GLU A 38 -3.38 7.16 -15.65
CA GLU A 38 -4.04 7.24 -14.34
C GLU A 38 -3.47 6.21 -13.34
N ILE A 39 -2.45 5.44 -13.74
CA ILE A 39 -1.96 4.25 -13.03
C ILE A 39 -0.57 4.46 -12.41
N GLY A 40 0.26 5.30 -13.03
CA GLY A 40 1.61 5.57 -12.55
C GLY A 40 2.55 4.37 -12.60
N ALA A 41 3.40 4.23 -11.60
CA ALA A 41 4.41 3.18 -11.51
C ALA A 41 3.84 1.75 -11.53
N LEU A 42 2.58 1.56 -11.16
CA LEU A 42 1.92 0.26 -11.24
C LEU A 42 1.71 -0.24 -12.68
N ASN A 43 1.87 0.61 -13.70
CA ASN A 43 2.00 0.15 -15.09
C ASN A 43 3.15 -0.85 -15.27
N ALA A 44 4.21 -0.74 -14.47
CA ALA A 44 5.33 -1.66 -14.51
C ALA A 44 5.00 -3.05 -13.95
N ILE A 45 4.13 -3.14 -12.94
CA ILE A 45 3.83 -4.39 -12.23
C ILE A 45 2.99 -5.36 -13.06
N ASN A 46 2.24 -4.85 -14.05
CA ASN A 46 1.40 -5.67 -14.94
C ASN A 46 2.21 -6.41 -16.03
N SER A 47 3.54 -6.39 -15.93
CA SER A 47 4.41 -7.20 -16.78
C SER A 47 4.28 -8.69 -16.41
N PRO A 48 4.01 -9.58 -17.39
CA PRO A 48 3.98 -11.02 -17.14
C PRO A 48 5.26 -11.54 -16.48
N GLU A 49 6.41 -10.95 -16.81
CA GLU A 49 7.72 -11.33 -16.25
C GLU A 49 7.81 -11.03 -14.76
N LEU A 50 7.32 -9.87 -14.32
CA LEU A 50 7.32 -9.47 -12.91
C LEU A 50 6.33 -10.28 -12.09
N ILE A 51 5.14 -10.56 -12.63
CA ILE A 51 4.16 -11.45 -11.98
C ILE A 51 4.74 -12.86 -11.83
N LEU A 52 5.33 -13.42 -12.89
CA LEU A 52 5.94 -14.74 -12.83
C LEU A 52 7.14 -14.76 -11.88
N ARG A 53 7.92 -13.68 -11.80
CA ARG A 53 8.99 -13.54 -10.81
C ARG A 53 8.43 -13.63 -9.39
N ALA A 54 7.36 -12.88 -9.08
CA ALA A 54 6.72 -12.93 -7.79
C ALA A 54 6.21 -14.33 -7.44
N LEU A 55 5.50 -14.98 -8.35
CA LEU A 55 4.94 -16.32 -8.14
C LEU A 55 6.03 -17.39 -7.93
N ARG A 56 7.21 -17.24 -8.53
CA ARG A 56 8.35 -18.15 -8.31
C ARG A 56 8.95 -18.02 -6.91
N ASP A 57 8.71 -16.92 -6.21
CA ASP A 57 9.16 -16.72 -4.83
C ASP A 57 8.28 -17.45 -3.81
N VAL A 58 7.11 -17.91 -4.18
CA VAL A 58 6.26 -18.76 -3.33
C VAL A 58 6.92 -20.13 -3.15
N LYS A 59 7.33 -20.44 -1.91
CA LYS A 59 8.05 -21.70 -1.59
C LYS A 59 7.30 -22.56 -0.59
N LYS A 60 6.58 -21.98 0.35
CA LYS A 60 5.92 -22.70 1.45
C LYS A 60 4.41 -22.74 1.31
N GLY A 61 3.81 -21.87 0.48
CA GLY A 61 2.37 -21.75 0.34
C GLY A 61 1.67 -21.23 1.61
N ARG A 62 2.42 -20.63 2.55
CA ARG A 62 1.85 -20.01 3.73
C ARG A 62 1.31 -18.64 3.38
N VAL A 63 0.08 -18.36 3.82
CA VAL A 63 -0.60 -17.09 3.59
C VAL A 63 -0.64 -16.28 4.88
N TYR A 64 -0.31 -14.99 4.79
CA TYR A 64 -0.38 -14.01 5.87
C TYR A 64 -1.42 -12.96 5.52
N ASP A 65 -2.31 -12.66 6.47
CA ASP A 65 -3.32 -11.62 6.36
C ASP A 65 -2.69 -10.27 6.73
N LEU A 66 -2.66 -9.36 5.79
CA LEU A 66 -2.07 -8.03 5.97
C LEU A 66 -3.12 -6.95 6.25
N GLY A 67 -4.40 -7.31 6.31
CA GLY A 67 -5.49 -6.40 6.60
C GLY A 67 -5.71 -6.19 8.10
N VAL A 68 -6.09 -4.97 8.49
CA VAL A 68 -6.58 -4.71 9.85
C VAL A 68 -8.08 -4.90 9.93
N ARG A 69 -8.58 -5.24 11.12
CA ARG A 69 -10.02 -5.25 11.37
C ARG A 69 -10.53 -3.83 11.53
N VAL A 70 -11.60 -3.52 10.82
CA VAL A 70 -12.28 -2.23 10.88
C VAL A 70 -13.63 -2.39 11.56
N ASP A 71 -13.94 -1.48 12.48
CA ASP A 71 -15.24 -1.33 13.14
C ASP A 71 -15.56 0.15 13.41
N ARG A 72 -16.67 0.44 14.08
CA ARG A 72 -17.12 1.80 14.41
C ARG A 72 -16.15 2.58 15.29
N THR A 73 -15.25 1.90 15.99
CA THR A 73 -14.24 2.52 16.88
C THR A 73 -12.87 2.63 16.26
N SER A 74 -12.69 2.15 15.03
CA SER A 74 -11.41 2.18 14.35
C SER A 74 -10.86 3.58 14.20
N TYR A 75 -9.56 3.69 14.37
CA TYR A 75 -8.84 4.94 14.15
C TYR A 75 -9.09 5.47 12.73
N LYS A 76 -9.23 6.75 12.61
CA LYS A 76 -9.28 7.51 11.36
C LYS A 76 -8.55 8.84 11.55
N TRP A 77 -8.01 9.34 10.47
CA TRP A 77 -7.39 10.67 10.47
C TRP A 77 -8.43 11.76 10.80
N PRO A 78 -8.03 12.81 11.57
CA PRO A 78 -8.88 13.97 11.79
C PRO A 78 -9.29 14.61 10.46
N GLY A 79 -10.42 14.86 10.10
CA GLY A 79 -10.85 15.37 8.79
C GLY A 79 -11.47 14.32 7.87
N HIS A 80 -11.26 13.05 8.12
CA HIS A 80 -11.96 11.98 7.42
C HIS A 80 -13.36 11.75 8.02
N SER A 81 -14.27 11.18 7.22
CA SER A 81 -15.64 10.93 7.64
C SER A 81 -15.73 9.95 8.82
N PRO A 82 -16.82 9.96 9.60
CA PRO A 82 -17.08 8.94 10.60
C PRO A 82 -17.09 7.53 10.00
N THR A 83 -16.88 6.52 10.87
CA THR A 83 -17.06 5.12 10.52
C THR A 83 -18.39 4.66 11.11
N GLU A 84 -19.39 4.45 10.26
CA GLU A 84 -20.70 3.97 10.67
C GLU A 84 -21.02 2.65 9.96
N ILE A 85 -21.32 1.63 10.75
CA ILE A 85 -21.82 0.34 10.31
C ILE A 85 -23.19 0.18 10.97
N LEU A 86 -24.23 0.33 10.18
CA LEU A 86 -25.62 0.38 10.65
C LEU A 86 -26.40 -0.81 10.10
N SER A 87 -27.28 -1.41 10.93
CA SER A 87 -28.27 -2.36 10.44
C SER A 87 -29.29 -1.61 9.61
N PHE A 88 -29.28 -1.83 8.29
CA PHE A 88 -30.30 -1.27 7.38
C PHE A 88 -31.55 -2.14 7.35
N ARG A 89 -31.38 -3.47 7.34
CA ARG A 89 -32.47 -4.44 7.49
C ARG A 89 -32.13 -5.45 8.57
N SER A 90 -33.12 -5.80 9.37
CA SER A 90 -33.06 -6.92 10.29
C SER A 90 -34.13 -7.96 9.96
N PRO A 91 -33.98 -9.23 10.32
CA PRO A 91 -35.01 -10.24 10.10
C PRO A 91 -36.37 -9.87 10.69
N GLU A 92 -36.38 -9.30 11.89
CA GLU A 92 -37.63 -8.81 12.51
C GLU A 92 -38.26 -7.65 11.73
N GLY A 93 -37.41 -6.71 11.22
CA GLY A 93 -37.88 -5.62 10.37
C GLY A 93 -38.50 -6.14 9.06
N VAL A 94 -37.85 -7.07 8.38
CA VAL A 94 -38.35 -7.69 7.14
C VAL A 94 -39.70 -8.36 7.36
N LYS A 95 -39.85 -9.08 8.47
CA LYS A 95 -41.12 -9.75 8.82
C LYS A 95 -42.22 -8.78 9.23
N ARG A 96 -41.88 -7.74 9.98
CA ARG A 96 -42.83 -6.73 10.44
C ARG A 96 -43.33 -5.87 9.30
N ASP A 97 -42.41 -5.37 8.47
CA ASP A 97 -42.69 -4.36 7.44
C ASP A 97 -43.37 -4.99 6.19
N GLN A 98 -43.13 -6.28 5.98
CA GLN A 98 -43.75 -7.07 4.88
C GLN A 98 -43.62 -6.44 3.49
N ASP A 99 -42.59 -5.61 3.30
CA ASP A 99 -42.36 -4.81 2.07
C ASP A 99 -41.67 -5.59 0.95
N ILE A 100 -41.16 -6.79 1.24
CA ILE A 100 -40.45 -7.64 0.29
C ILE A 100 -41.24 -8.93 0.03
N GLY A 101 -42.16 -8.86 -0.94
CA GLY A 101 -43.18 -9.87 -1.16
C GLY A 101 -42.72 -11.31 -1.36
N GLY A 102 -41.52 -11.53 -1.90
CA GLY A 102 -40.94 -12.87 -2.02
C GLY A 102 -40.62 -13.50 -0.66
N PHE A 103 -40.10 -12.70 0.30
CA PHE A 103 -39.82 -13.15 1.65
C PHE A 103 -41.06 -13.33 2.49
N VAL A 104 -42.01 -12.41 2.38
CA VAL A 104 -43.29 -12.47 3.09
C VAL A 104 -44.04 -13.78 2.82
N ARG A 105 -44.04 -14.23 1.56
CA ARG A 105 -44.78 -15.44 1.13
C ARG A 105 -43.96 -16.71 1.23
N HIS A 106 -42.71 -16.64 1.69
CA HIS A 106 -41.84 -17.82 1.74
C HIS A 106 -42.31 -18.79 2.83
N PRO A 107 -42.58 -20.07 2.53
CA PRO A 107 -43.16 -21.00 3.49
C PRO A 107 -42.29 -21.27 4.74
N LYS A 108 -40.96 -21.06 4.62
CA LYS A 108 -40.00 -21.17 5.74
C LYS A 108 -39.75 -19.83 6.43
N GLN A 109 -40.50 -18.78 6.15
CA GLN A 109 -40.37 -17.44 6.74
C GLN A 109 -38.94 -16.88 6.63
N LEU A 110 -38.32 -16.99 5.48
CA LEU A 110 -36.98 -16.44 5.24
C LEU A 110 -36.95 -14.92 5.53
N ALA A 111 -35.84 -14.49 6.07
CA ALA A 111 -35.55 -13.08 6.28
C ALA A 111 -34.01 -12.91 6.19
N PHE A 112 -33.51 -11.68 6.23
CA PHE A 112 -32.09 -11.39 6.02
C PHE A 112 -31.64 -10.19 6.84
N HIS A 113 -30.30 -10.10 7.04
CA HIS A 113 -29.62 -8.92 7.52
C HIS A 113 -29.02 -8.14 6.35
N SER A 114 -29.10 -6.84 6.42
CA SER A 114 -28.37 -5.93 5.51
C SER A 114 -27.81 -4.78 6.33
N CYS A 115 -26.57 -4.38 6.03
CA CYS A 115 -25.91 -3.25 6.66
C CYS A 115 -25.72 -2.13 5.65
N ALA A 116 -25.80 -0.89 6.13
CA ALA A 116 -25.34 0.30 5.42
C ALA A 116 -23.97 0.70 6.00
N LEU A 117 -23.05 1.09 5.12
CA LEU A 117 -21.73 1.56 5.49
C LEU A 117 -21.63 3.05 5.11
N PHE A 118 -21.23 3.87 6.07
CA PHE A 118 -20.76 5.22 5.82
C PHE A 118 -19.34 5.33 6.40
N ILE A 119 -18.34 5.23 5.54
CA ILE A 119 -16.95 5.14 5.92
C ILE A 119 -16.10 6.07 5.05
N SER A 120 -14.93 6.49 5.55
CA SER A 120 -13.91 7.09 4.71
C SER A 120 -13.28 6.04 3.81
N ASP A 121 -12.89 6.43 2.61
CA ASP A 121 -12.04 5.63 1.73
C ASP A 121 -10.59 5.52 2.23
N ASN A 122 -10.22 6.28 3.27
CA ASN A 122 -8.94 6.22 3.97
C ASN A 122 -9.08 5.55 5.35
N LEU A 123 -9.79 4.43 5.44
CA LEU A 123 -10.04 3.72 6.69
C LEU A 123 -9.34 2.36 6.73
N GLY A 124 -8.45 2.17 7.70
CA GLY A 124 -7.75 0.90 7.90
C GLY A 124 -6.74 0.61 6.80
N THR A 125 -6.52 -0.67 6.48
CA THR A 125 -5.59 -1.04 5.41
C THR A 125 -6.11 -0.56 4.07
N GLN A 126 -5.29 0.25 3.39
CA GLN A 126 -5.65 0.94 2.16
C GLN A 126 -4.47 1.10 1.21
N ILE A 127 -4.77 1.52 -0.02
CA ILE A 127 -3.80 2.02 -0.99
C ILE A 127 -4.27 3.41 -1.40
N ASP A 128 -3.41 4.41 -1.23
CA ASP A 128 -3.69 5.75 -1.70
C ASP A 128 -3.59 5.82 -3.21
N GLY A 129 -4.66 6.31 -3.82
CA GLY A 129 -4.71 6.62 -5.24
C GLY A 129 -3.91 7.86 -5.58
N LEU A 130 -3.54 8.00 -6.84
CA LEU A 130 -2.72 9.12 -7.30
C LEU A 130 -3.43 10.48 -7.24
N GLY A 131 -4.73 10.51 -7.01
CA GLY A 131 -5.53 11.72 -6.77
C GLY A 131 -5.77 12.03 -5.29
N HIS A 132 -5.12 11.30 -4.36
CA HIS A 132 -5.37 11.44 -2.92
C HIS A 132 -4.95 12.81 -2.38
N ILE A 133 -3.82 13.34 -2.80
CA ILE A 133 -3.36 14.67 -2.42
C ILE A 133 -3.12 15.54 -3.66
N THR A 134 -3.10 16.85 -3.45
CA THR A 134 -2.87 17.85 -4.50
C THR A 134 -1.81 18.84 -4.08
N THR A 135 -1.16 19.48 -5.05
CA THR A 135 -0.21 20.56 -4.84
C THR A 135 -0.45 21.74 -5.78
N GLY A 136 0.24 22.84 -5.55
CA GLY A 136 0.14 24.05 -6.37
C GLY A 136 -1.15 24.84 -6.21
N ALA A 137 -1.17 26.06 -6.73
CA ALA A 137 -2.33 26.97 -6.65
C ALA A 137 -3.54 26.48 -7.49
N ASP A 138 -3.31 25.56 -8.42
CA ASP A 138 -4.32 24.96 -9.28
C ASP A 138 -4.80 23.59 -8.77
N ASN A 139 -4.37 23.17 -7.56
CA ASN A 139 -4.70 21.91 -6.92
C ASN A 139 -4.54 20.73 -7.88
N HIS A 140 -3.36 20.61 -8.51
CA HIS A 140 -3.11 19.48 -9.39
C HIS A 140 -2.58 18.27 -8.60
N TRP A 141 -2.78 17.08 -9.17
CA TRP A 141 -2.22 15.81 -8.74
C TRP A 141 -1.45 15.14 -9.86
N TYR A 142 -1.19 13.85 -9.72
CA TYR A 142 -0.42 13.07 -10.69
C TYR A 142 -0.79 13.41 -12.14
N ASN A 143 0.22 13.46 -12.99
CA ASN A 143 0.11 13.72 -14.45
C ASN A 143 -0.49 15.09 -14.81
N GLY A 144 -0.55 16.01 -13.83
CA GLY A 144 -1.07 17.36 -14.02
C GLY A 144 -2.59 17.47 -14.11
N PHE A 145 -3.33 16.44 -13.66
CA PHE A 145 -4.78 16.54 -13.51
C PHE A 145 -5.14 17.57 -12.46
N ARG A 146 -6.16 18.40 -12.71
CA ARG A 146 -6.52 19.54 -11.88
C ARG A 146 -7.90 19.43 -11.28
N GLU A 147 -8.06 19.99 -10.09
CA GLU A 147 -9.35 20.03 -9.39
C GLU A 147 -10.45 20.69 -10.23
N ALA A 148 -10.17 21.84 -10.85
CA ALA A 148 -11.13 22.55 -11.68
C ALA A 148 -11.68 21.73 -12.88
N GLU A 149 -10.90 20.78 -13.39
CA GLU A 149 -11.25 19.96 -14.54
C GLU A 149 -11.79 18.59 -14.14
N HIS A 150 -11.28 18.02 -13.08
CA HIS A 150 -11.47 16.60 -12.73
C HIS A 150 -11.97 16.35 -11.31
N GLY A 151 -12.11 17.36 -10.46
CA GLY A 151 -12.77 17.27 -9.16
C GLY A 151 -14.30 17.34 -9.26
N GLY A 152 -14.96 17.33 -8.13
CA GLY A 152 -16.42 17.56 -8.02
C GLY A 152 -17.05 16.88 -6.81
N ASP A 153 -18.34 17.19 -6.59
CA ASP A 153 -19.12 16.73 -5.42
C ASP A 153 -19.31 15.21 -5.34
N PHE A 154 -19.08 14.50 -6.44
CA PHE A 154 -19.23 13.04 -6.53
C PHE A 154 -17.89 12.32 -6.72
N GLY A 155 -16.83 12.90 -6.19
CA GLY A 155 -15.48 12.37 -6.27
C GLY A 155 -14.71 12.84 -7.50
N ILE A 156 -13.46 12.38 -7.59
CA ILE A 156 -12.56 12.73 -8.70
C ILE A 156 -12.86 11.90 -9.95
N ARG A 157 -12.51 12.44 -11.12
CA ARG A 157 -12.78 11.81 -12.42
C ARG A 157 -11.52 11.27 -13.10
N LYS A 158 -10.35 11.51 -12.54
CA LYS A 158 -9.05 11.07 -13.05
C LYS A 158 -8.15 10.59 -11.93
N ALA A 159 -7.49 9.46 -12.15
CA ALA A 159 -6.61 8.79 -11.21
C ALA A 159 -7.30 8.46 -9.86
N ASP A 160 -8.59 8.13 -9.93
CA ASP A 160 -9.35 7.62 -8.79
C ASP A 160 -8.92 6.19 -8.42
N ALA A 161 -9.36 5.69 -7.28
CA ALA A 161 -8.97 4.35 -6.82
C ALA A 161 -9.50 3.21 -7.69
N ASP A 162 -10.51 3.44 -8.55
CA ASP A 162 -10.97 2.44 -9.55
C ASP A 162 -9.90 2.21 -10.64
N SER A 163 -8.99 3.16 -10.86
CA SER A 163 -7.89 3.02 -11.81
C SER A 163 -6.74 2.12 -11.32
N ILE A 164 -6.67 1.84 -10.02
CA ILE A 164 -5.62 0.99 -9.44
C ILE A 164 -5.80 -0.44 -9.93
N PRO A 165 -4.84 -1.03 -10.66
CA PRO A 165 -4.96 -2.38 -11.16
C PRO A 165 -4.84 -3.41 -10.03
N PRO A 166 -5.22 -4.68 -10.24
CA PRO A 166 -4.82 -5.76 -9.35
C PRO A 166 -3.31 -5.77 -9.16
N VAL A 167 -2.86 -5.74 -7.91
CA VAL A 167 -1.45 -5.71 -7.54
C VAL A 167 -0.99 -7.12 -7.19
N ILE A 168 -0.13 -7.70 -8.03
CA ILE A 168 0.53 -8.98 -7.77
C ILE A 168 2.02 -8.77 -8.04
N GLY A 169 2.83 -8.77 -6.99
CA GLY A 169 4.24 -8.44 -7.14
C GLY A 169 5.12 -9.06 -6.06
N ARG A 170 6.42 -9.11 -6.36
CA ARG A 170 7.41 -9.45 -5.35
C ARG A 170 7.52 -8.30 -4.35
N ALA A 171 7.41 -8.63 -3.06
CA ALA A 171 7.50 -7.64 -1.99
C ALA A 171 8.66 -7.94 -1.04
N ILE A 172 9.28 -6.88 -0.56
CA ILE A 172 10.35 -6.89 0.43
C ILE A 172 9.88 -6.18 1.69
N LEU A 173 9.96 -6.87 2.83
CA LEU A 173 9.74 -6.27 4.14
C LEU A 173 11.05 -5.70 4.67
N VAL A 174 11.10 -4.40 4.89
CA VAL A 174 12.18 -3.70 5.59
C VAL A 174 11.76 -3.52 7.05
N ASP A 175 12.14 -4.45 7.91
CA ASP A 175 11.73 -4.49 9.32
C ASP A 175 12.67 -3.67 10.20
N VAL A 176 12.49 -2.35 10.18
CA VAL A 176 13.36 -1.40 10.88
C VAL A 176 13.24 -1.55 12.39
N ALA A 177 12.04 -1.83 12.91
CA ALA A 177 11.84 -2.04 14.34
C ALA A 177 12.64 -3.27 14.84
N ALA A 178 12.56 -4.40 14.13
CA ALA A 178 13.33 -5.59 14.47
C ALA A 178 14.86 -5.37 14.34
N TRP A 179 15.31 -4.65 13.31
CA TRP A 179 16.71 -4.26 13.18
C TRP A 179 17.20 -3.42 14.35
N ARG A 180 16.35 -2.52 14.86
CA ARG A 180 16.66 -1.71 16.07
C ARG A 180 16.52 -2.50 17.38
N GLY A 181 16.00 -3.72 17.34
CA GLY A 181 15.77 -4.53 18.54
C GLY A 181 14.65 -4.02 19.42
N VAL A 182 13.66 -3.34 18.83
CA VAL A 182 12.50 -2.80 19.54
C VAL A 182 11.20 -3.33 18.97
N ASP A 183 10.16 -3.35 19.79
CA ASP A 183 8.83 -3.77 19.35
C ASP A 183 8.17 -2.74 18.41
N ALA A 184 8.36 -1.45 18.74
CA ALA A 184 7.95 -0.32 17.92
C ALA A 184 9.01 0.78 18.00
N LEU A 185 9.22 1.46 16.87
CA LEU A 185 10.15 2.60 16.81
C LEU A 185 9.63 3.77 17.66
N PRO A 186 10.50 4.59 18.24
CA PRO A 186 10.09 5.80 18.93
C PRO A 186 9.46 6.81 17.97
N SER A 187 8.64 7.70 18.52
CA SER A 187 8.03 8.80 17.78
C SER A 187 9.07 9.61 16.98
N ASN A 188 8.69 10.03 15.79
CA ASN A 188 9.55 10.78 14.86
C ASN A 188 10.88 10.10 14.51
N PHE A 189 10.98 8.77 14.62
CA PHE A 189 12.18 8.06 14.18
C PHE A 189 12.32 8.16 12.65
N PRO A 190 13.35 8.85 12.12
CA PRO A 190 13.51 9.02 10.69
C PRO A 190 14.11 7.76 10.07
N ILE A 191 13.52 7.28 8.98
CA ILE A 191 14.03 6.15 8.20
C ILE A 191 14.54 6.71 6.87
N GLY A 192 15.84 7.00 6.85
CA GLY A 192 16.54 7.44 5.65
C GLY A 192 17.25 6.31 4.91
N PRO A 193 18.02 6.63 3.87
CA PRO A 193 18.78 5.64 3.11
C PRO A 193 19.70 4.78 3.97
N LYS A 194 20.29 5.35 5.02
CA LYS A 194 21.19 4.65 5.94
C LYS A 194 20.47 3.56 6.72
N GLU A 195 19.33 3.85 7.29
CA GLU A 195 18.50 2.90 8.05
C GLU A 195 17.96 1.79 7.13
N LEU A 196 17.52 2.15 5.92
CA LEU A 196 17.06 1.20 4.91
C LEU A 196 18.17 0.23 4.50
N GLN A 197 19.35 0.73 4.15
CA GLN A 197 20.49 -0.08 3.76
C GLN A 197 20.95 -1.00 4.89
N ALA A 198 21.06 -0.49 6.12
CA ALA A 198 21.49 -1.27 7.28
C ALA A 198 20.47 -2.38 7.61
N THR A 199 19.18 -2.09 7.52
CA THR A 199 18.10 -3.08 7.76
C THR A 199 18.15 -4.17 6.69
N LEU A 200 18.19 -3.81 5.41
CA LEU A 200 18.28 -4.75 4.29
C LEU A 200 19.53 -5.65 4.40
N ALA A 201 20.68 -5.07 4.75
CA ALA A 201 21.91 -5.83 4.95
C ALA A 201 21.78 -6.85 6.11
N ALA A 202 21.21 -6.43 7.25
CA ALA A 202 20.94 -7.32 8.38
C ALA A 202 19.98 -8.46 8.04
N GLN A 203 18.98 -8.19 7.20
CA GLN A 203 18.01 -9.18 6.71
C GLN A 203 18.56 -10.03 5.55
N LYS A 204 19.72 -9.70 4.99
CA LYS A 204 20.30 -10.31 3.77
C LYS A 204 19.34 -10.21 2.59
N MET A 205 18.66 -9.07 2.46
CA MET A 205 17.72 -8.75 1.39
C MET A 205 18.26 -7.59 0.57
N ASP A 206 17.73 -7.48 -0.64
CA ASP A 206 17.92 -6.32 -1.51
C ASP A 206 16.61 -6.02 -2.26
N VAL A 207 16.38 -4.75 -2.53
CA VAL A 207 15.31 -4.24 -3.36
C VAL A 207 15.83 -4.09 -4.79
N THR A 208 15.10 -4.63 -5.74
CA THR A 208 15.43 -4.53 -7.17
C THR A 208 14.27 -3.88 -7.93
N PRO A 209 14.53 -3.30 -9.10
CA PRO A 209 13.49 -2.62 -9.87
C PRO A 209 12.24 -3.48 -10.10
N GLY A 210 11.08 -2.87 -9.86
CA GLY A 210 9.79 -3.54 -9.93
C GLY A 210 9.34 -4.25 -8.64
N ASP A 211 10.06 -4.07 -7.54
CA ASP A 211 9.64 -4.59 -6.24
C ASP A 211 8.65 -3.65 -5.54
N ILE A 212 7.83 -4.26 -4.72
CA ILE A 212 7.00 -3.61 -3.71
C ILE A 212 7.80 -3.58 -2.41
N VAL A 213 7.78 -2.47 -1.69
CA VAL A 213 8.53 -2.33 -0.43
C VAL A 213 7.58 -2.02 0.71
N PHE A 214 7.66 -2.80 1.78
CA PHE A 214 6.94 -2.53 3.03
C PHE A 214 7.90 -2.17 4.14
N ILE A 215 7.62 -1.05 4.82
CA ILE A 215 8.38 -0.55 5.96
C ILE A 215 7.63 -0.91 7.24
N ARG A 216 8.28 -1.67 8.14
CA ARG A 216 7.69 -1.96 9.44
C ARG A 216 8.34 -1.11 10.53
N THR A 217 7.51 -0.30 11.17
CA THR A 217 7.85 0.51 12.35
C THR A 217 7.44 -0.16 13.65
N GLY A 218 6.52 -1.14 13.61
CA GLY A 218 5.91 -1.78 14.77
C GLY A 218 4.76 -0.99 15.40
N VAL A 219 4.43 0.18 14.87
CA VAL A 219 3.40 1.08 15.43
C VAL A 219 1.99 0.50 15.29
N LEU A 220 1.75 -0.34 14.27
CA LEU A 220 0.42 -0.94 14.08
C LEU A 220 -0.02 -1.85 15.23
N ARG A 221 0.89 -2.30 16.09
CA ARG A 221 0.55 -3.01 17.33
C ARG A 221 -0.47 -2.25 18.20
N TYR A 222 -0.54 -0.93 18.04
CA TYR A 222 -1.47 -0.07 18.75
C TYR A 222 -2.87 -0.04 18.13
N TRP A 223 -3.06 -0.63 16.96
CA TRP A 223 -4.39 -0.76 16.35
C TRP A 223 -5.34 -1.55 17.27
N GLY A 224 -4.89 -2.72 17.75
CA GLY A 224 -5.61 -3.54 18.70
C GLY A 224 -7.03 -3.95 18.25
N SER A 225 -7.69 -4.76 19.06
CA SER A 225 -9.09 -5.16 18.83
C SER A 225 -10.11 -4.28 19.58
N THR A 226 -9.64 -3.43 20.48
CA THR A 226 -10.50 -2.64 21.38
C THR A 226 -10.36 -1.13 21.19
N GLY A 227 -9.52 -0.69 20.28
CA GLY A 227 -9.20 0.74 20.09
C GLY A 227 -8.42 1.39 21.25
N ALA A 228 -8.02 0.61 22.27
CA ALA A 228 -7.35 1.16 23.46
C ALA A 228 -6.01 1.87 23.16
N GLY A 229 -5.32 1.46 22.11
CA GLY A 229 -4.06 2.06 21.68
C GLY A 229 -4.18 3.15 20.62
N HIS A 230 -5.38 3.45 20.14
CA HIS A 230 -5.59 4.37 19.01
C HIS A 230 -5.14 5.81 19.30
N ALA A 231 -5.11 6.25 20.55
CA ALA A 231 -4.56 7.56 20.93
C ALA A 231 -3.09 7.72 20.51
N LYS A 232 -2.32 6.64 20.42
CA LYS A 232 -0.94 6.67 19.91
C LYS A 232 -0.89 6.78 18.39
N LEU A 233 -1.84 6.19 17.69
CA LEU A 233 -1.95 6.32 16.22
C LEU A 233 -2.40 7.71 15.81
N ALA A 234 -3.11 8.43 16.70
CA ALA A 234 -3.61 9.78 16.46
C ALA A 234 -2.54 10.87 16.61
N GLN A 235 -1.37 10.54 17.13
CA GLN A 235 -0.26 11.49 17.26
C GLN A 235 0.41 11.68 15.90
N HIS A 236 0.62 12.95 15.52
CA HIS A 236 1.32 13.31 14.27
C HIS A 236 2.84 13.25 14.44
N ASP A 237 3.32 12.21 15.04
CA ASP A 237 4.72 11.99 15.40
C ASP A 237 5.20 10.60 14.95
N SER A 238 4.62 10.05 13.91
CA SER A 238 4.93 8.71 13.42
C SER A 238 6.42 8.55 13.09
N ALA A 239 6.98 7.40 13.44
CA ALA A 239 8.18 6.92 12.80
C ALA A 239 7.89 6.59 11.33
N GLY A 240 8.80 6.85 10.41
CA GLY A 240 8.56 6.55 9.01
C GLY A 240 9.66 7.05 8.09
N LEU A 241 9.41 6.95 6.80
CA LEU A 241 10.36 7.38 5.76
C LEU A 241 10.59 8.88 5.80
N THR A 242 11.84 9.28 5.64
CA THR A 242 12.20 10.64 5.21
C THR A 242 12.00 10.77 3.70
N LEU A 243 11.91 11.99 3.19
CA LEU A 243 11.91 12.21 1.73
C LEU A 243 13.12 11.56 1.06
N ALA A 244 14.31 11.71 1.64
CA ALA A 244 15.54 11.07 1.13
C ALA A 244 15.42 9.54 1.06
N GLY A 245 14.74 8.92 2.04
CA GLY A 245 14.46 7.48 2.05
C GLY A 245 13.54 7.05 0.90
N ALA A 246 12.48 7.81 0.66
CA ALA A 246 11.54 7.57 -0.44
C ALA A 246 12.22 7.73 -1.81
N VAL A 247 12.98 8.81 -1.99
CA VAL A 247 13.79 9.06 -3.20
C VAL A 247 14.74 7.90 -3.46
N TRP A 248 15.46 7.43 -2.45
CA TRP A 248 16.39 6.30 -2.61
C TRP A 248 15.66 5.01 -3.04
N LEU A 249 14.50 4.72 -2.45
CA LEU A 249 13.72 3.53 -2.82
C LEU A 249 13.19 3.61 -4.27
N VAL A 250 12.77 4.79 -4.71
CA VAL A 250 12.20 4.96 -6.06
C VAL A 250 13.29 5.13 -7.10
N GLU A 251 14.22 6.06 -6.90
CA GLU A 251 15.19 6.42 -7.93
C GLU A 251 16.35 5.43 -8.03
N GLU A 252 16.87 4.95 -6.89
CA GLU A 252 18.01 4.04 -6.92
C GLU A 252 17.60 2.57 -6.93
N LYS A 253 16.45 2.22 -6.34
CA LYS A 253 16.00 0.84 -6.22
C LYS A 253 14.84 0.47 -7.15
N GLY A 254 14.12 1.43 -7.70
CA GLY A 254 13.03 1.20 -8.64
C GLY A 254 11.79 0.57 -8.00
N ALA A 255 11.52 0.88 -6.73
CA ALA A 255 10.31 0.44 -6.06
C ALA A 255 9.06 0.99 -6.79
N VAL A 256 8.07 0.12 -7.06
CA VAL A 256 6.84 0.48 -7.79
C VAL A 256 5.67 0.82 -6.87
N PHE A 257 5.80 0.45 -5.61
CA PHE A 257 4.81 0.64 -4.56
C PHE A 257 5.53 0.67 -3.22
N ILE A 258 5.18 1.58 -2.34
CA ILE A 258 5.74 1.66 -1.00
C ILE A 258 4.60 1.64 0.02
N GLY A 259 4.66 0.71 0.98
CA GLY A 259 3.67 0.60 2.04
C GLY A 259 4.30 0.52 3.42
N GLY A 260 3.45 0.59 4.44
CA GLY A 260 3.89 0.51 5.83
C GLY A 260 2.77 0.17 6.80
N ASP A 261 3.13 0.12 8.05
CA ASP A 261 2.24 -0.18 9.18
C ASP A 261 1.78 1.07 9.94
N THR A 262 1.94 2.25 9.33
CA THR A 262 1.52 3.55 9.87
C THR A 262 0.47 4.21 8.98
N SER A 263 -0.13 5.30 9.46
CA SER A 263 -0.90 6.22 8.64
C SER A 263 0.06 7.18 7.95
N GLY A 264 0.35 6.98 6.68
CA GLY A 264 1.16 7.90 5.88
C GLY A 264 2.54 7.39 5.50
N VAL A 265 3.03 6.30 6.07
CA VAL A 265 4.36 5.71 5.76
C VAL A 265 5.53 6.64 6.10
N GLU A 266 5.34 7.96 6.05
CA GLU A 266 6.36 8.97 6.29
C GLU A 266 6.54 9.34 7.77
N VAL A 267 7.70 9.89 8.08
CA VAL A 267 8.00 10.41 9.42
C VAL A 267 7.19 11.67 9.69
N GLY A 268 6.65 11.80 10.90
CA GLY A 268 5.82 12.96 11.28
C GLY A 268 6.54 14.30 11.16
N ASN A 269 7.84 14.31 11.43
CA ASN A 269 8.70 15.50 11.24
C ASN A 269 9.99 15.06 10.57
N ASP A 270 10.14 15.35 9.29
CA ASP A 270 11.38 15.08 8.57
C ASP A 270 12.47 16.04 9.07
N PRO A 271 13.58 15.53 9.66
CA PRO A 271 14.63 16.37 10.21
C PRO A 271 15.36 17.22 9.17
N ASP A 272 15.36 16.78 7.91
CA ASP A 272 16.01 17.49 6.81
C ASP A 272 15.08 18.53 6.15
N LEU A 273 13.78 18.49 6.46
CA LEU A 273 12.73 19.35 5.90
C LEU A 273 11.83 19.95 7.00
N PRO A 274 12.37 20.77 7.93
CA PRO A 274 11.60 21.30 9.03
C PRO A 274 10.36 22.09 8.56
N GLY A 275 9.18 21.68 9.03
CA GLY A 275 7.91 22.34 8.71
C GLY A 275 7.28 21.92 7.38
N ALA A 276 7.90 21.02 6.61
CA ALA A 276 7.23 20.40 5.47
C ALA A 276 6.08 19.50 5.96
N VAL A 277 4.99 19.52 5.23
CA VAL A 277 3.81 18.68 5.49
C VAL A 277 3.71 17.65 4.35
N ASN A 278 3.74 16.39 4.72
CA ASN A 278 3.59 15.24 3.82
C ASN A 278 4.52 15.25 2.57
N PRO A 279 5.83 15.53 2.71
CA PRO A 279 6.73 15.61 1.56
C PRO A 279 6.90 14.25 0.85
N VAL A 280 6.76 13.14 1.55
CA VAL A 280 6.83 11.80 0.94
C VAL A 280 5.59 11.50 0.11
N HIS A 281 4.39 11.89 0.58
CA HIS A 281 3.17 11.78 -0.22
C HIS A 281 3.27 12.60 -1.52
N GLU A 282 3.70 13.88 -1.43
CA GLU A 282 3.85 14.73 -2.60
C GLU A 282 4.79 14.09 -3.62
N TYR A 283 5.96 13.68 -3.18
CA TYR A 283 6.96 13.04 -4.02
C TYR A 283 6.44 11.74 -4.65
N LEU A 284 5.90 10.81 -3.84
CA LEU A 284 5.48 9.50 -4.32
C LEU A 284 4.25 9.59 -5.22
N LEU A 285 3.16 10.21 -4.73
CA LEU A 285 1.88 10.19 -5.43
C LEU A 285 1.88 11.14 -6.63
N ILE A 286 2.38 12.38 -6.46
CA ILE A 286 2.28 13.41 -7.48
C ILE A 286 3.45 13.37 -8.45
N GLU A 287 4.69 13.40 -7.95
CA GLU A 287 5.85 13.51 -8.82
C GLU A 287 6.20 12.19 -9.50
N GLN A 288 6.15 11.07 -8.77
CA GLN A 288 6.60 9.76 -9.24
C GLN A 288 5.47 8.82 -9.67
N GLY A 289 4.22 9.11 -9.33
CA GLY A 289 3.10 8.20 -9.60
C GLY A 289 3.25 6.84 -8.89
N VAL A 290 3.88 6.82 -7.72
CA VAL A 290 4.07 5.62 -6.89
C VAL A 290 3.02 5.61 -5.79
N HIS A 291 2.18 4.60 -5.77
CA HIS A 291 1.12 4.45 -4.77
C HIS A 291 1.68 4.17 -3.38
N LEU A 292 0.98 4.65 -2.35
CA LEU A 292 1.23 4.40 -0.94
C LEU A 292 0.28 3.33 -0.39
N GLY A 293 0.79 2.50 0.52
CA GLY A 293 -0.02 1.54 1.26
C GLY A 293 0.05 1.78 2.75
N GLU A 294 -1.09 2.00 3.40
CA GLU A 294 -1.16 2.32 4.80
C GLU A 294 -1.72 1.18 5.65
N PHE A 295 -1.39 1.18 6.93
CA PHE A 295 -1.91 0.25 7.94
C PHE A 295 -1.86 -1.23 7.55
N HIS A 296 -0.82 -1.64 6.82
CA HIS A 296 -0.60 -3.06 6.54
C HIS A 296 -0.12 -3.79 7.80
N ASN A 297 -0.77 -4.88 8.14
CA ASN A 297 -0.40 -5.69 9.31
C ASN A 297 0.82 -6.56 8.99
N LEU A 298 1.99 -6.04 9.32
CA LEU A 298 3.29 -6.68 9.06
C LEU A 298 3.81 -7.51 10.25
N GLU A 299 3.06 -7.58 11.34
CA GLU A 299 3.50 -8.19 12.60
C GLU A 299 3.79 -9.68 12.48
N GLU A 300 2.97 -10.42 11.73
CA GLU A 300 3.18 -11.85 11.57
C GLU A 300 4.33 -12.18 10.63
N LEU A 301 4.53 -11.39 9.58
CA LEU A 301 5.70 -11.48 8.71
C LEU A 301 6.99 -11.26 9.50
N SER A 302 7.03 -10.23 10.33
CA SER A 302 8.17 -9.91 11.22
C SER A 302 8.49 -11.08 12.16
N ARG A 303 7.49 -11.57 12.91
CA ARG A 303 7.67 -12.70 13.85
C ARG A 303 8.22 -13.95 13.17
N ASN A 304 7.80 -14.22 11.94
CA ASN A 304 8.23 -15.38 11.17
C ASN A 304 9.48 -15.11 10.31
N LYS A 305 10.03 -13.88 10.36
CA LYS A 305 11.20 -13.42 9.58
C LYS A 305 11.00 -13.64 8.06
N VAL A 306 9.79 -13.38 7.59
CA VAL A 306 9.44 -13.45 6.17
C VAL A 306 9.69 -12.07 5.56
N TYR A 307 10.88 -11.88 5.02
CA TYR A 307 11.33 -10.62 4.47
C TYR A 307 11.12 -10.49 2.96
N ARG A 308 10.78 -11.59 2.28
CA ARG A 308 10.43 -11.62 0.86
C ARG A 308 9.21 -12.52 0.66
N PHE A 309 8.23 -12.02 -0.07
CA PHE A 309 6.98 -12.71 -0.32
C PHE A 309 6.32 -12.21 -1.60
N THR A 310 5.30 -12.91 -2.07
CA THR A 310 4.39 -12.42 -3.10
C THR A 310 3.27 -11.64 -2.43
N TYR A 311 3.17 -10.37 -2.75
CA TYR A 311 2.06 -9.51 -2.32
C TYR A 311 0.92 -9.60 -3.31
N VAL A 312 -0.31 -9.74 -2.79
CA VAL A 312 -1.54 -9.79 -3.58
C VAL A 312 -2.54 -8.82 -2.95
N ALA A 313 -2.98 -7.85 -3.72
CA ALA A 313 -3.95 -6.85 -3.28
C ALA A 313 -4.86 -6.41 -4.42
N MET A 314 -6.11 -6.14 -4.07
CA MET A 314 -7.11 -5.57 -4.99
C MET A 314 -7.89 -4.52 -4.23
N THR A 315 -8.06 -3.36 -4.83
CA THR A 315 -8.96 -2.32 -4.32
C THR A 315 -10.40 -2.65 -4.63
N ASN A 316 -11.33 -2.11 -3.85
CA ASN A 316 -12.73 -2.08 -4.25
C ASN A 316 -12.90 -1.14 -5.45
N ARG A 317 -13.69 -1.54 -6.44
CA ARG A 317 -13.93 -0.75 -7.64
C ARG A 317 -15.00 0.33 -7.37
N LEU A 318 -14.64 1.27 -6.50
CA LEU A 318 -15.49 2.41 -6.13
C LEU A 318 -15.01 3.64 -6.90
N LYS A 319 -15.72 3.96 -7.98
CA LYS A 319 -15.38 5.10 -8.84
C LYS A 319 -15.52 6.42 -8.10
N GLY A 320 -14.53 7.32 -8.27
CA GLY A 320 -14.52 8.63 -7.67
C GLY A 320 -13.89 8.70 -6.28
N THR A 321 -13.51 7.56 -5.68
CA THR A 321 -12.78 7.54 -4.41
C THR A 321 -11.30 7.83 -4.63
N VAL A 322 -10.61 8.35 -3.61
CA VAL A 322 -9.19 8.70 -3.70
C VAL A 322 -8.29 7.64 -3.08
N ALA A 323 -8.84 6.68 -2.37
CA ALA A 323 -8.11 5.53 -1.85
C ALA A 323 -8.93 4.24 -1.97
N GLY A 324 -8.26 3.10 -2.10
CA GLY A 324 -8.84 1.78 -2.04
C GLY A 324 -8.90 1.30 -0.60
N THR A 325 -10.07 1.39 0.01
CA THR A 325 -10.30 1.22 1.45
C THR A 325 -10.76 -0.17 1.85
N ALA A 326 -10.69 -0.43 3.16
CA ALA A 326 -11.12 -1.65 3.81
C ALA A 326 -10.60 -2.90 3.09
N MET A 327 -9.36 -2.81 2.63
CA MET A 327 -8.70 -3.90 1.91
C MET A 327 -8.29 -5.03 2.85
N ARG A 328 -8.21 -6.21 2.28
CA ARG A 328 -7.62 -7.37 2.95
C ARG A 328 -6.53 -8.00 2.07
N PRO A 329 -5.39 -7.31 1.91
CA PRO A 329 -4.28 -7.83 1.15
C PRO A 329 -3.64 -9.03 1.85
N ILE A 330 -2.94 -9.85 1.06
CA ILE A 330 -2.23 -11.03 1.59
C ILE A 330 -0.78 -11.05 1.13
N ALA A 331 0.05 -11.67 1.95
CA ALA A 331 1.39 -12.12 1.57
C ALA A 331 1.40 -13.64 1.43
N ILE A 332 2.09 -14.15 0.42
CA ILE A 332 2.27 -15.59 0.19
C ILE A 332 3.76 -15.91 0.20
N GLU A 333 4.18 -16.82 1.10
CA GLU A 333 5.56 -17.29 1.28
C GLU A 333 5.85 -18.59 0.51
#